data_82e895c1ebd85e90abab5b36f689a7b3
#
_entry.id   82e895c1ebd85e90abab5b36f689a7b3
#
_cell.length_a   1.000
_cell.length_b   1.000
_cell.length_c   1.000
_cell.angle_alpha   90.00
_cell.angle_beta   90.00
_cell.angle_gamma   90.00
#
_symmetry.space_group_name_H-M   'P 1'
#
loop_
_entity.id
_entity.type
_entity.pdbx_description
1 polymer ?
#
loop_
_entity_poly.entity_id
_entity_poly.type
_entity_poly.pdbx_seq_one_letter_code
_entity_poly.pdbx_strand_id
1 'polypeptide(L)'
;MKEKRPSKISIHTQHWNTSMDSLNLYMHIVLPLNQFVFKKQTDHFLSEVTFTLVISDPKQNTQLFRESWKEKISEPYYKNTRDPDNYFKTEKNITLIPGEYNLFLNVQDEDSRKNWNIVKELELEKV
;
A
#
# COMPACT_ATOMS: atom_id res chain seq x y z
N MET A 1 -2.86 11.62 28.46
CA MET A 1 -3.01 12.00 27.04
C MET A 1 -2.96 10.76 26.17
N LYS A 2 -3.92 10.62 25.34
CA LYS A 2 -3.96 9.46 24.45
C LYS A 2 -2.94 9.61 23.33
N GLU A 3 -2.17 8.58 23.11
CA GLU A 3 -1.27 8.50 21.98
C GLU A 3 -2.06 8.54 20.66
N LYS A 4 -1.61 9.36 19.72
CA LYS A 4 -2.22 9.42 18.41
C LYS A 4 -1.94 8.14 17.65
N ARG A 5 -2.99 7.43 17.28
CA ARG A 5 -2.87 6.20 16.49
C ARG A 5 -2.93 6.52 15.00
N PRO A 6 -2.17 5.81 14.16
CA PRO A 6 -2.28 6.01 12.73
C PRO A 6 -3.70 5.66 12.29
N SER A 7 -4.42 6.64 11.74
CA SER A 7 -5.74 6.45 11.16
C SER A 7 -5.68 6.48 9.64
N LYS A 8 -4.49 6.50 9.08
CA LYS A 8 -4.24 6.65 7.65
C LYS A 8 -3.57 5.42 7.07
N ILE A 9 -3.86 5.17 5.80
CA ILE A 9 -3.09 4.24 5.01
C ILE A 9 -1.67 4.79 4.89
N SER A 10 -0.69 3.93 5.10
CA SER A 10 0.71 4.32 5.02
C SER A 10 1.50 3.35 4.16
N ILE A 11 2.58 3.86 3.57
CA ILE A 11 3.53 3.07 2.81
C ILE A 11 4.93 3.40 3.33
N HIS A 12 5.69 2.36 3.64
CA HIS A 12 7.08 2.46 4.07
C HIS A 12 7.95 1.80 3.03
N THR A 13 9.05 2.43 2.69
CA THR A 13 9.95 1.93 1.66
C THR A 13 11.35 1.71 2.22
N GLN A 14 12.00 0.66 1.72
CA GLN A 14 13.42 0.37 1.95
C GLN A 14 14.01 -0.08 0.63
N HIS A 15 15.30 0.09 0.46
CA HIS A 15 15.97 -0.40 -0.74
C HIS A 15 17.35 -0.94 -0.42
N TRP A 16 17.79 -1.88 -1.25
CA TRP A 16 19.13 -2.49 -1.14
C TRP A 16 19.61 -2.95 -2.52
N ASN A 17 20.93 -3.08 -2.65
CA ASN A 17 21.53 -3.54 -3.90
C ASN A 17 21.21 -5.01 -4.17
N THR A 18 20.80 -5.32 -5.40
CA THR A 18 20.63 -6.70 -5.86
C THR A 18 21.70 -7.10 -6.85
N SER A 19 22.29 -6.14 -7.55
CA SER A 19 23.40 -6.32 -8.46
C SER A 19 24.17 -5.02 -8.59
N MET A 20 25.18 -4.97 -9.47
CA MET A 20 25.96 -3.74 -9.70
C MET A 20 25.09 -2.58 -10.20
N ASP A 21 24.04 -2.89 -10.97
CA ASP A 21 23.24 -1.90 -11.67
C ASP A 21 21.79 -1.84 -11.19
N SER A 22 21.41 -2.65 -10.21
CA SER A 22 20.03 -2.76 -9.79
C SER A 22 19.85 -2.69 -8.29
N LEU A 23 18.71 -2.17 -7.90
CA LEU A 23 18.24 -2.12 -6.51
C LEU A 23 16.93 -2.86 -6.41
N ASN A 24 16.68 -3.46 -5.26
CA ASN A 24 15.35 -3.90 -4.88
C ASN A 24 14.69 -2.80 -4.07
N LEU A 25 13.52 -2.37 -4.50
CA LEU A 25 12.67 -1.47 -3.71
C LEU A 25 11.61 -2.33 -3.02
N TYR A 26 11.66 -2.34 -1.70
CA TYR A 26 10.69 -3.01 -0.84
C TYR A 26 9.68 -1.99 -0.34
N MET A 27 8.39 -2.33 -0.47
CA MET A 27 7.30 -1.48 0.00
C MET A 27 6.45 -2.24 0.98
N HIS A 28 6.17 -1.63 2.12
CA HIS A 28 5.32 -2.15 3.17
C HIS A 28 4.11 -1.25 3.30
N ILE A 29 2.93 -1.78 2.97
CA ILE A 29 1.67 -1.03 2.95
C ILE A 29 0.83 -1.46 4.13
N VAL A 30 0.34 -0.50 4.90
CA VAL A 30 -0.45 -0.73 6.11
C VAL A 30 -1.79 -0.04 5.98
N LEU A 31 -2.88 -0.80 6.17
CA LEU A 31 -4.26 -0.32 6.08
C LEU A 31 -4.95 -0.45 7.43
N PRO A 32 -5.46 0.66 8.02
CA PRO A 32 -6.34 0.53 9.18
C PRO A 32 -7.68 -0.07 8.75
N LEU A 33 -8.10 -1.16 9.36
CA LEU A 33 -9.32 -1.88 8.95
C LEU A 33 -10.57 -1.04 9.11
N ASN A 34 -10.60 -0.13 10.09
CA ASN A 34 -11.78 0.69 10.35
C ASN A 34 -12.08 1.73 9.27
N GLN A 35 -11.22 1.86 8.26
CA GLN A 35 -11.46 2.74 7.12
C GLN A 35 -12.22 2.04 5.99
N PHE A 36 -12.42 0.73 6.09
CA PHE A 36 -12.99 -0.08 5.02
C PHE A 36 -14.33 -0.68 5.40
N VAL A 37 -15.15 -0.96 4.40
CA VAL A 37 -16.44 -1.63 4.57
C VAL A 37 -16.22 -3.14 4.56
N PHE A 38 -16.75 -3.80 5.58
CA PHE A 38 -16.71 -5.25 5.68
C PHE A 38 -18.13 -5.80 5.55
N LYS A 39 -18.35 -6.64 4.55
CA LYS A 39 -19.63 -7.30 4.30
C LYS A 39 -19.72 -8.60 5.06
N LYS A 40 -20.87 -8.85 5.67
CA LYS A 40 -21.12 -10.11 6.36
C LYS A 40 -21.21 -11.26 5.37
N GLN A 41 -20.44 -12.30 5.63
CA GLN A 41 -20.54 -13.59 4.97
C GLN A 41 -21.15 -14.60 5.94
N THR A 42 -21.18 -15.88 5.58
CA THR A 42 -21.80 -16.91 6.42
C THR A 42 -21.15 -16.98 7.82
N ASP A 43 -19.82 -16.95 7.88
CA ASP A 43 -19.08 -17.16 9.13
C ASP A 43 -17.99 -16.11 9.37
N HIS A 44 -17.94 -15.06 8.56
CA HIS A 44 -16.92 -14.02 8.69
C HIS A 44 -17.37 -12.72 8.01
N PHE A 45 -16.52 -11.69 8.11
CA PHE A 45 -16.73 -10.41 7.46
C PHE A 45 -15.60 -10.21 6.45
N LEU A 46 -15.93 -9.71 5.26
CA LEU A 46 -15.01 -9.63 4.14
C LEU A 46 -14.99 -8.23 3.54
N SER A 47 -13.79 -7.71 3.32
CA SER A 47 -13.55 -6.49 2.54
C SER A 47 -12.68 -6.83 1.35
N GLU A 48 -13.00 -6.27 0.19
CA GLU A 48 -12.17 -6.39 -1.01
C GLU A 48 -11.54 -5.04 -1.31
N VAL A 49 -10.22 -5.04 -1.49
CA VAL A 49 -9.43 -3.81 -1.69
C VAL A 49 -8.60 -3.96 -2.93
N THR A 50 -8.62 -2.94 -3.79
CA THR A 50 -7.80 -2.90 -4.99
C THR A 50 -6.66 -1.90 -4.80
N PHE A 51 -5.45 -2.35 -5.09
CA PHE A 51 -4.25 -1.54 -5.06
C PHE A 51 -3.81 -1.23 -6.48
N THR A 52 -3.43 0.00 -6.74
CA THR A 52 -2.78 0.39 -8.00
C THR A 52 -1.51 1.15 -7.66
N LEU A 53 -0.38 0.59 -8.10
CA LEU A 53 0.94 1.15 -7.85
C LEU A 53 1.53 1.61 -9.17
N VAL A 54 2.01 2.86 -9.18
CA VAL A 54 2.66 3.45 -10.35
C VAL A 54 3.99 4.05 -9.90
N ILE A 55 5.05 3.69 -10.63
CA ILE A 55 6.37 4.31 -10.47
C ILE A 55 6.66 5.07 -11.75
N SER A 56 7.03 6.33 -11.63
CA SER A 56 7.32 7.18 -12.78
C SER A 56 8.62 7.94 -12.63
N ASP A 57 9.18 8.36 -13.76
CA ASP A 57 10.33 9.23 -13.82
C ASP A 57 9.85 10.68 -13.66
N PRO A 58 10.30 11.40 -12.61
CA PRO A 58 9.83 12.77 -12.37
C PRO A 58 10.28 13.76 -13.44
N LYS A 59 11.38 13.49 -14.15
CA LYS A 59 11.92 14.41 -15.15
C LYS A 59 11.18 14.31 -16.48
N GLN A 60 10.84 13.08 -16.88
CA GLN A 60 10.17 12.83 -18.16
C GLN A 60 8.68 12.57 -18.00
N ASN A 61 8.21 12.46 -16.77
CA ASN A 61 6.83 12.14 -16.44
C ASN A 61 6.35 10.87 -17.14
N THR A 62 7.23 9.88 -17.23
CA THR A 62 6.99 8.63 -17.93
C THR A 62 6.73 7.53 -16.91
N GLN A 63 5.67 6.75 -17.12
CA GLN A 63 5.42 5.57 -16.29
C GLN A 63 6.44 4.49 -16.63
N LEU A 64 7.14 4.03 -15.59
CA LEU A 64 8.14 2.96 -15.71
C LEU A 64 7.61 1.63 -15.21
N PHE A 65 6.60 1.68 -14.32
CA PHE A 65 6.01 0.50 -13.72
C PHE A 65 4.57 0.81 -13.34
N ARG A 66 3.67 -0.14 -13.61
CA ARG A 66 2.28 -0.06 -13.19
C ARG A 66 1.77 -1.45 -12.89
N GLU A 67 1.16 -1.62 -11.73
CA GLU A 67 0.54 -2.89 -11.35
C GLU A 67 -0.70 -2.62 -10.52
N SER A 68 -1.75 -3.38 -10.79
CA SER A 68 -2.96 -3.38 -9.96
C SER A 68 -3.21 -4.80 -9.48
N TRP A 69 -3.61 -4.93 -8.21
CA TRP A 69 -3.95 -6.23 -7.65
C TRP A 69 -5.04 -6.06 -6.60
N LYS A 70 -5.72 -7.16 -6.30
CA LYS A 70 -6.79 -7.18 -5.29
C LYS A 70 -6.38 -8.02 -4.11
N GLU A 71 -6.83 -7.59 -2.94
CA GLU A 71 -6.66 -8.33 -1.70
C GLU A 71 -8.00 -8.49 -1.02
N LYS A 72 -8.23 -9.68 -0.45
CA LYS A 72 -9.41 -9.95 0.35
C LYS A 72 -9.00 -9.97 1.81
N ILE A 73 -9.65 -9.14 2.62
CA ILE A 73 -9.37 -9.04 4.05
C ILE A 73 -10.53 -9.67 4.79
N SER A 74 -10.25 -10.73 5.54
CA SER A 74 -11.26 -11.49 6.26
C SER A 74 -11.08 -11.34 7.76
N GLU A 75 -12.19 -11.08 8.47
CA GLU A 75 -12.20 -11.02 9.94
C GLU A 75 -13.37 -11.84 10.48
N PRO A 76 -13.11 -12.69 11.49
CA PRO A 76 -14.18 -13.51 12.06
C PRO A 76 -15.22 -12.72 12.84
N TYR A 77 -14.83 -11.60 13.45
CA TYR A 77 -15.73 -10.79 14.28
C TYR A 77 -15.80 -9.36 13.79
N TYR A 78 -17.01 -8.81 13.72
CA TYR A 78 -17.21 -7.46 13.24
C TYR A 78 -16.46 -6.41 14.07
N LYS A 79 -16.40 -6.60 15.39
CA LYS A 79 -15.70 -5.66 16.27
C LYS A 79 -14.23 -5.48 15.88
N ASN A 80 -13.60 -6.51 15.32
CA ASN A 80 -12.20 -6.43 14.87
C ASN A 80 -12.05 -5.49 13.68
N THR A 81 -13.07 -5.37 12.84
CA THR A 81 -13.05 -4.47 11.69
C THR A 81 -13.16 -3.01 12.10
N ARG A 82 -13.64 -2.74 13.31
CA ARG A 82 -13.83 -1.37 13.84
C ARG A 82 -12.75 -0.99 14.85
N ASP A 83 -11.87 -1.91 15.19
CA ASP A 83 -10.80 -1.67 16.15
C ASP A 83 -9.73 -0.76 15.53
N PRO A 84 -9.46 0.43 16.15
CA PRO A 84 -8.45 1.35 15.61
C PRO A 84 -7.01 0.79 15.67
N ASP A 85 -6.80 -0.30 16.39
CA ASP A 85 -5.49 -0.94 16.49
C ASP A 85 -5.35 -2.17 15.59
N ASN A 86 -6.32 -2.43 14.74
CA ASN A 86 -6.27 -3.57 13.83
C ASN A 86 -5.94 -3.11 12.41
N TYR A 87 -4.90 -3.71 11.82
CA TYR A 87 -4.34 -3.32 10.54
C TYR A 87 -4.19 -4.53 9.63
N PHE A 88 -4.35 -4.29 8.34
CA PHE A 88 -3.95 -5.21 7.30
C PHE A 88 -2.62 -4.74 6.71
N LYS A 89 -1.69 -5.66 6.50
CA LYS A 89 -0.36 -5.36 5.97
C LYS A 89 -0.12 -6.16 4.71
N THR A 90 0.42 -5.51 3.70
CA THR A 90 0.85 -6.20 2.48
C THR A 90 2.18 -5.63 2.01
N GLU A 91 2.90 -6.41 1.21
CA GLU A 91 4.25 -6.09 0.77
C GLU A 91 4.36 -6.19 -0.73
N LYS A 92 5.27 -5.39 -1.29
CA LYS A 92 5.57 -5.42 -2.71
C LYS A 92 7.06 -5.16 -2.90
N ASN A 93 7.66 -5.89 -3.85
CA ASN A 93 9.06 -5.71 -4.23
C ASN A 93 9.15 -5.43 -5.72
N ILE A 94 9.97 -4.48 -6.10
CA ILE A 94 10.28 -4.24 -7.51
C ILE A 94 11.78 -3.97 -7.68
N THR A 95 12.29 -4.31 -8.84
CA THR A 95 13.69 -4.06 -9.19
C THR A 95 13.78 -2.79 -10.03
N LEU A 96 14.64 -1.86 -9.60
CA LEU A 96 14.85 -0.59 -10.27
C LEU A 96 16.34 -0.30 -10.38
N ILE A 97 16.71 0.55 -11.34
CA ILE A 97 18.06 1.10 -11.37
C ILE A 97 18.14 2.31 -10.42
N PRO A 98 19.33 2.69 -9.95
CA PRO A 98 19.47 3.90 -9.14
C PRO A 98 18.93 5.13 -9.86
N GLY A 99 18.27 6.01 -9.13
CA GLY A 99 17.69 7.22 -9.70
C GLY A 99 16.60 7.83 -8.84
N GLU A 100 15.99 8.86 -9.37
CA GLU A 100 14.86 9.54 -8.73
C GLU A 100 13.55 9.04 -9.34
N TYR A 101 12.56 8.82 -8.47
CA TYR A 101 11.27 8.27 -8.89
C TYR A 101 10.13 8.93 -8.11
N ASN A 102 8.97 8.99 -8.75
CA ASN A 102 7.71 9.26 -8.06
C ASN A 102 6.95 7.96 -7.89
N LEU A 103 6.52 7.70 -6.67
CA LEU A 103 5.67 6.57 -6.35
C LEU A 103 4.25 7.07 -6.11
N PHE A 104 3.30 6.48 -6.78
CA PHE A 104 1.88 6.74 -6.58
C PHE A 104 1.19 5.44 -6.22
N LEU A 105 0.47 5.44 -5.11
CA LEU A 105 -0.34 4.30 -4.69
C LEU A 105 -1.78 4.74 -4.53
N ASN A 106 -2.69 4.06 -5.22
CA ASN A 106 -4.12 4.20 -5.00
C ASN A 106 -4.63 2.94 -4.30
N VAL A 107 -5.40 3.12 -3.25
CA VAL A 107 -6.08 2.04 -2.54
C VAL A 107 -7.57 2.32 -2.64
N GLN A 108 -8.34 1.36 -3.14
CA GLN A 108 -9.77 1.51 -3.31
C GLN A 108 -10.52 0.40 -2.58
N ASP A 109 -11.49 0.81 -1.74
CA ASP A 109 -12.47 -0.11 -1.16
C ASP A 109 -13.51 -0.42 -2.24
N GLU A 110 -13.62 -1.68 -2.64
CA GLU A 110 -14.51 -2.09 -3.73
C GLU A 110 -15.99 -1.89 -3.37
N ASP A 111 -16.36 -1.99 -2.10
CA ASP A 111 -17.75 -1.90 -1.68
C ASP A 111 -18.23 -0.45 -1.56
N SER A 112 -17.49 0.40 -0.88
CA SER A 112 -17.85 1.80 -0.72
C SER A 112 -17.42 2.66 -1.90
N ARG A 113 -16.49 2.19 -2.72
CA ARG A 113 -15.83 2.92 -3.80
C ARG A 113 -14.98 4.07 -3.30
N LYS A 114 -14.80 4.18 -2.01
CA LYS A 114 -13.90 5.14 -1.40
C LYS A 114 -12.47 4.79 -1.74
N ASN A 115 -11.66 5.79 -2.03
CA ASN A 115 -10.26 5.53 -2.38
C ASN A 115 -9.33 6.55 -1.73
N TRP A 116 -8.08 6.15 -1.61
CA TRP A 116 -7.01 6.95 -1.00
C TRP A 116 -5.82 6.97 -1.94
N ASN A 117 -5.19 8.12 -2.06
CA ASN A 117 -4.00 8.30 -2.88
C ASN A 117 -2.83 8.67 -2.01
N ILE A 118 -1.71 8.01 -2.23
CA ILE A 118 -0.45 8.32 -1.57
C ILE A 118 0.59 8.61 -2.65
N VAL A 119 1.26 9.74 -2.51
CA VAL A 119 2.35 10.13 -3.41
C VAL A 119 3.62 10.24 -2.59
N LYS A 120 4.70 9.66 -3.09
CA LYS A 120 5.99 9.67 -2.42
C LYS A 120 7.11 9.89 -3.43
N GLU A 121 8.01 10.81 -3.13
CA GLU A 121 9.22 11.00 -3.92
C GLU A 121 10.29 10.06 -3.38
N LEU A 122 10.97 9.37 -4.28
CA LEU A 122 12.01 8.42 -3.92
C LEU A 122 13.33 8.82 -4.58
N GLU A 123 14.38 8.80 -3.79
CA GLU A 123 15.74 8.94 -4.28
C GLU A 123 16.47 7.64 -3.95
N LEU A 124 16.66 6.80 -4.96
CA LEU A 124 17.25 5.48 -4.79
C LEU A 124 18.71 5.52 -5.19
N GLU A 125 19.56 5.60 -4.19
CA GLU A 125 21.01 5.60 -4.39
C GLU A 125 21.55 4.20 -4.18
N LYS A 126 22.64 3.92 -4.87
CA LYS A 126 23.38 2.69 -4.65
C LYS A 126 23.94 2.67 -3.23
N VAL A 127 23.67 1.60 -2.52
CA VAL A 127 24.07 1.45 -1.11
C VAL A 127 25.48 0.88 -1.01
#